data_d5d8ea01aa8d20531246a0c9ada3144c
#
_entry.id   d5d8ea01aa8d20531246a0c9ada3144c
#
_cell.length_a   1.000
_cell.length_b   1.000
_cell.length_c   1.000
_cell.angle_alpha   90.00
_cell.angle_beta   90.00
_cell.angle_gamma   90.00
#
_symmetry.space_group_name_H-M   'P 1'
#
loop_
_entity.id
_entity.type
_entity.pdbx_description
1 polymer ?
#
loop_
_entity_poly.entity_id
_entity_poly.type
_entity_poly.pdbx_seq_one_letter_code
_entity_poly.pdbx_strand_id
1 'polypeptide(L)'
;MKVISGTVRADRPEPDGPRLPAIEDVPPAPDWLPNAHAVNEWNRLAPILTAHRLLTEAGTGSLAVLCALYGKIQQLFAAGESPTANMIGQYRALANDFGLTPIAQGKVRPAAEADAKGNRFSKYGKRPA
;
A
#
# COMPACT_ATOMS: atom_id res chain seq x y z
N MET A 1 35.36 16.54 -8.42
CA MET A 1 34.65 16.44 -8.50
C MET A 1 33.84 16.14 -8.46
N LYS A 2 33.84 16.13 -8.46
CA LYS A 2 32.91 16.00 -8.50
C LYS A 2 32.02 15.61 -8.49
N VAL A 3 32.16 15.65 -8.48
CA VAL A 3 31.17 15.45 -8.59
C VAL A 3 30.48 14.85 -8.45
N ILE A 4 30.88 14.93 -8.36
CA ILE A 4 30.10 14.55 -8.34
C ILE A 4 29.29 14.18 -8.12
N SER A 5 29.47 14.53 -8.04
CA SER A 5 28.52 14.32 -7.94
C SER A 5 27.58 13.86 -7.96
N GLY A 6 27.88 13.98 -8.05
CA GLY A 6 26.90 13.81 -8.24
C GLY A 6 26.25 13.00 -8.15
N THR A 7 26.56 13.03 -8.14
CA THR A 7 26.00 12.41 -8.25
C THR A 7 25.29 11.78 -7.79
N VAL A 8 25.52 11.87 -7.54
CA VAL A 8 24.83 11.40 -7.21
C VAL A 8 23.98 11.10 -7.00
N ARG A 9 23.84 11.45 -7.07
CA ARG A 9 23.00 11.31 -6.92
C ARG A 9 22.14 10.91 -7.16
N ALA A 10 21.97 11.00 -7.46
CA ALA A 10 21.16 10.70 -7.85
C ALA A 10 20.75 9.54 -7.58
N ASP A 11 21.16 9.17 -7.43
CA ASP A 11 20.80 8.08 -7.23
C ASP A 11 20.28 7.82 -6.09
N ARG A 12 20.18 8.52 -5.57
CA ARG A 12 19.67 8.39 -4.66
C ARG A 12 18.72 8.20 -4.33
N PRO A 13 18.36 7.89 -4.12
CA PRO A 13 17.50 7.54 -3.88
C PRO A 13 16.56 7.77 -3.34
N GLU A 14 16.14 7.98 -2.93
CA GLU A 14 15.28 8.01 -2.47
C GLU A 14 14.89 8.74 -1.73
N PRO A 15 14.23 9.01 -1.77
CA PRO A 15 13.56 9.73 -1.26
C PRO A 15 13.32 9.77 -0.10
N ASP A 16 13.53 10.39 0.28
CA ASP A 16 13.50 10.37 1.34
C ASP A 16 12.72 11.30 1.93
N GLY A 17 11.87 11.88 1.54
CA GLY A 17 11.03 12.75 2.18
C GLY A 17 10.46 12.11 3.39
N PRO A 18 9.75 12.82 4.20
CA PRO A 18 9.19 12.27 5.41
C PRO A 18 8.22 11.15 5.08
N ARG A 19 8.23 10.12 5.89
CA ARG A 19 7.29 9.08 5.74
C ARG A 19 6.39 9.10 6.92
N LEU A 20 5.11 8.85 6.71
CA LEU A 20 4.15 8.81 7.79
C LEU A 20 4.32 7.51 8.58
N PRO A 21 4.07 7.55 9.86
CA PRO A 21 4.21 6.33 10.65
C PRO A 21 3.13 5.33 10.32
N ALA A 22 3.47 4.06 10.44
CA ALA A 22 2.52 3.00 10.18
C ALA A 22 1.54 2.87 11.35
N ILE A 23 0.33 2.46 11.03
CA ILE A 23 -0.66 2.17 12.03
C ILE A 23 -0.25 0.89 12.74
N GLU A 24 -0.42 0.84 14.03
CA GLU A 24 -0.05 -0.35 14.77
C GLU A 24 -1.20 -1.31 14.95
N ASP A 25 -2.38 -0.82 15.18
CA ASP A 25 -3.54 -1.67 15.37
C ASP A 25 -4.42 -1.64 14.15
N VAL A 26 -5.02 -2.75 13.81
CA VAL A 26 -5.88 -2.82 12.65
C VAL A 26 -7.07 -1.91 12.86
N PRO A 27 -7.29 -0.93 12.00
CA PRO A 27 -8.43 -0.04 12.17
C PRO A 27 -9.73 -0.71 11.78
N PRO A 28 -10.83 -0.32 12.41
CA PRO A 28 -12.12 -0.92 12.08
C PRO A 28 -12.62 -0.43 10.73
N ALA A 29 -13.46 -1.23 10.12
CA ALA A 29 -14.03 -0.87 8.84
C ALA A 29 -14.90 0.39 8.98
N PRO A 30 -14.77 1.32 8.05
CA PRO A 30 -15.63 2.50 8.09
C PRO A 30 -17.09 2.09 7.95
N ASP A 31 -17.96 2.84 8.61
CA ASP A 31 -19.37 2.49 8.59
C ASP A 31 -20.05 2.91 7.30
N TRP A 32 -19.39 3.65 6.43
CA TRP A 32 -20.01 4.08 5.18
C TRP A 32 -19.71 3.14 4.00
N LEU A 33 -19.06 2.01 4.25
CA LEU A 33 -18.82 1.08 3.14
C LEU A 33 -20.15 0.58 2.60
N PRO A 34 -20.26 0.49 1.27
CA PRO A 34 -21.59 0.34 0.66
C PRO A 34 -22.26 -1.02 0.83
N ASN A 35 -21.50 -2.06 1.05
CA ASN A 35 -22.11 -3.38 1.14
C ASN A 35 -21.22 -4.33 1.90
N ALA A 36 -21.72 -5.53 2.10
CA ALA A 36 -20.97 -6.53 2.85
C ALA A 36 -19.69 -6.95 2.14
N HIS A 37 -19.70 -6.94 0.82
CA HIS A 37 -18.50 -7.28 0.07
C HIS A 37 -17.37 -6.30 0.40
N ALA A 38 -17.71 -5.03 0.51
CA ALA A 38 -16.71 -4.02 0.82
C ALA A 38 -16.19 -4.20 2.24
N VAL A 39 -17.05 -4.50 3.18
CA VAL A 39 -16.65 -4.73 4.56
C VAL A 39 -15.75 -5.95 4.65
N ASN A 40 -16.11 -6.99 3.92
CA ASN A 40 -15.30 -8.20 3.92
C ASN A 40 -13.91 -7.93 3.34
N GLU A 41 -13.86 -7.10 2.32
CA GLU A 41 -12.57 -6.78 1.72
C GLU A 41 -11.71 -5.97 2.69
N TRP A 42 -12.33 -5.04 3.41
CA TRP A 42 -11.59 -4.31 4.43
C TRP A 42 -11.05 -5.26 5.47
N ASN A 43 -11.89 -6.17 5.95
CA ASN A 43 -11.48 -7.10 6.98
C ASN A 43 -10.41 -8.07 6.50
N ARG A 44 -10.31 -8.26 5.20
CA ARG A 44 -9.27 -9.09 4.63
C ARG A 44 -7.96 -8.32 4.47
N LEU A 45 -8.04 -7.11 3.95
CA LEU A 45 -6.85 -6.34 3.62
C LEU A 45 -6.24 -5.56 4.77
N ALA A 46 -7.06 -4.97 5.60
CA ALA A 46 -6.52 -4.11 6.63
C ALA A 46 -5.53 -4.84 7.55
N PRO A 47 -5.82 -6.07 7.99
CA PRO A 47 -4.83 -6.77 8.80
C PRO A 47 -3.54 -7.05 8.07
N ILE A 48 -3.64 -7.40 6.79
CA ILE A 48 -2.45 -7.70 6.01
C ILE A 48 -1.60 -6.45 5.85
N LEU A 49 -2.23 -5.36 5.48
CA LEU A 49 -1.49 -4.13 5.26
C LEU A 49 -0.92 -3.58 6.55
N THR A 50 -1.65 -3.75 7.65
CA THR A 50 -1.15 -3.31 8.94
C THR A 50 0.08 -4.13 9.33
N ALA A 51 0.02 -5.43 9.14
CA ALA A 51 1.12 -6.30 9.51
C ALA A 51 2.38 -6.00 8.70
N HIS A 52 2.21 -5.59 7.46
CA HIS A 52 3.35 -5.29 6.61
C HIS A 52 3.72 -3.81 6.59
N ARG A 53 3.09 -3.06 7.50
CA ARG A 53 3.41 -1.65 7.66
C ARG A 53 3.18 -0.84 6.41
N LEU A 54 2.17 -1.16 5.67
CA LEU A 54 1.81 -0.44 4.47
C LEU A 54 0.60 0.46 4.68
N LEU A 55 0.05 0.51 5.88
CA LEU A 55 -1.11 1.32 6.16
C LEU A 55 -0.77 2.41 7.14
N THR A 56 -1.10 3.64 6.80
CA THR A 56 -0.90 4.78 7.68
C THR A 56 -2.25 5.39 7.94
N GLU A 57 -2.31 6.28 8.93
CA GLU A 57 -3.55 6.93 9.25
C GLU A 57 -4.08 7.69 8.03
N ALA A 58 -3.19 8.31 7.28
CA ALA A 58 -3.62 9.06 6.11
C ALA A 58 -4.08 8.14 4.99
N GLY A 59 -3.61 6.91 4.99
CA GLY A 59 -3.96 5.97 3.92
C GLY A 59 -5.25 5.22 4.14
N THR A 60 -5.87 5.35 5.32
CA THR A 60 -7.09 4.59 5.58
C THR A 60 -8.22 5.00 4.65
N GLY A 61 -8.28 6.28 4.28
CA GLY A 61 -9.32 6.71 3.37
C GLY A 61 -9.18 6.09 2.00
N SER A 62 -7.96 6.00 1.50
CA SER A 62 -7.72 5.38 0.21
C SER A 62 -8.05 3.90 0.24
N LEU A 63 -7.71 3.23 1.34
CA LEU A 63 -8.05 1.82 1.47
C LEU A 63 -9.57 1.65 1.52
N ALA A 64 -10.26 2.56 2.19
CA ALA A 64 -11.71 2.48 2.27
C ALA A 64 -12.34 2.62 0.88
N VAL A 65 -11.81 3.53 0.06
CA VAL A 65 -12.33 3.70 -1.28
C VAL A 65 -12.02 2.46 -2.13
N LEU A 66 -10.85 1.89 -1.94
CA LEU A 66 -10.50 0.66 -2.65
C LEU A 66 -11.49 -0.45 -2.30
N CYS A 67 -11.80 -0.59 -1.03
CA CYS A 67 -12.71 -1.64 -0.60
C CYS A 67 -14.13 -1.38 -1.09
N ALA A 68 -14.55 -0.11 -1.07
CA ALA A 68 -15.89 0.24 -1.56
C ALA A 68 -16.01 -0.08 -3.04
N LEU A 69 -14.98 0.24 -3.80
CA LEU A 69 -14.97 -0.01 -5.23
C LEU A 69 -14.97 -1.52 -5.52
N TYR A 70 -14.13 -2.24 -4.80
CA TYR A 70 -14.06 -3.68 -4.98
C TYR A 70 -15.39 -4.34 -4.62
N GLY A 71 -16.03 -3.85 -3.56
CA GLY A 71 -17.34 -4.36 -3.18
C GLY A 71 -18.39 -4.12 -4.25
N LYS A 72 -18.31 -2.96 -4.90
CA LYS A 72 -19.26 -2.67 -5.96
C LYS A 72 -18.98 -3.56 -7.17
N ILE A 73 -17.72 -3.76 -7.49
CA ILE A 73 -17.33 -4.63 -8.59
C ILE A 73 -17.84 -6.05 -8.33
N GLN A 74 -17.65 -6.54 -7.12
CA GLN A 74 -18.13 -7.87 -6.78
C GLN A 74 -19.65 -7.97 -6.89
N GLN A 75 -20.34 -6.93 -6.44
CA GLN A 75 -21.77 -6.92 -6.49
C GLN A 75 -22.26 -7.00 -7.93
N LEU A 76 -21.62 -6.27 -8.82
CA LEU A 76 -22.02 -6.30 -10.23
C LEU A 76 -21.79 -7.68 -10.84
N PHE A 77 -20.63 -8.25 -10.59
CA PHE A 77 -20.36 -9.58 -11.12
C PHE A 77 -21.32 -10.61 -10.55
N ALA A 78 -21.65 -10.51 -9.27
CA ALA A 78 -22.57 -11.45 -8.66
C ALA A 78 -23.97 -11.34 -9.25
N ALA A 79 -24.32 -10.18 -9.75
CA ALA A 79 -25.61 -9.97 -10.38
C ALA A 79 -25.58 -10.30 -11.88
N GLY A 80 -24.48 -10.82 -12.37
CA GLY A 80 -24.35 -11.15 -13.77
C GLY A 80 -24.08 -9.94 -14.65
N GLU A 81 -23.63 -8.83 -14.05
CA GLU A 81 -23.35 -7.63 -14.81
C GLU A 81 -21.87 -7.36 -14.84
N SER A 82 -21.46 -6.56 -15.77
CA SER A 82 -20.05 -6.23 -15.90
C SER A 82 -19.76 -4.86 -15.35
N PRO A 83 -18.73 -4.72 -14.54
CA PRO A 83 -18.31 -3.38 -14.13
C PRO A 83 -17.82 -2.62 -15.35
N THR A 84 -17.80 -1.31 -15.26
CA THR A 84 -17.28 -0.52 -16.36
C THR A 84 -15.76 -0.61 -16.37
N ALA A 85 -15.19 -0.35 -17.53
CA ALA A 85 -13.73 -0.34 -17.64
C ALA A 85 -13.13 0.70 -16.69
N ASN A 86 -13.84 1.81 -16.51
CA ASN A 86 -13.34 2.85 -15.61
C ASN A 86 -13.27 2.34 -14.17
N MET A 87 -14.25 1.58 -13.73
CA MET A 87 -14.23 1.03 -12.38
C MET A 87 -13.04 0.10 -12.19
N ILE A 88 -12.81 -0.75 -13.18
CA ILE A 88 -11.70 -1.70 -13.09
C ILE A 88 -10.38 -0.94 -13.09
N GLY A 89 -10.25 0.09 -13.92
CA GLY A 89 -9.03 0.87 -13.97
C GLY A 89 -8.75 1.61 -12.68
N GLN A 90 -9.80 2.16 -12.07
CA GLN A 90 -9.64 2.84 -10.79
C GLN A 90 -9.24 1.86 -9.70
N TYR A 91 -9.84 0.67 -9.70
CA TYR A 91 -9.47 -0.32 -8.72
C TYR A 91 -8.00 -0.72 -8.91
N ARG A 92 -7.58 -0.92 -10.15
CA ARG A 92 -6.19 -1.30 -10.40
C ARG A 92 -5.23 -0.23 -9.89
N ALA A 93 -5.55 1.03 -10.09
CA ALA A 93 -4.68 2.10 -9.62
C ALA A 93 -4.54 2.07 -8.10
N LEU A 94 -5.66 1.91 -7.40
CA LEU A 94 -5.61 1.84 -5.95
C LEU A 94 -4.90 0.58 -5.48
N ALA A 95 -5.15 -0.53 -6.14
CA ALA A 95 -4.49 -1.78 -5.76
C ALA A 95 -2.98 -1.66 -5.92
N ASN A 96 -2.54 -0.99 -6.98
CA ASN A 96 -1.11 -0.80 -7.17
C ASN A 96 -0.52 0.11 -6.10
N ASP A 97 -1.27 1.11 -5.68
CA ASP A 97 -0.77 2.01 -4.64
C ASP A 97 -0.50 1.28 -3.33
N PHE A 98 -1.24 0.21 -3.07
CA PHE A 98 -1.04 -0.55 -1.85
C PHE A 98 -0.19 -1.80 -2.07
N GLY A 99 0.33 -1.97 -3.26
CA GLY A 99 1.20 -3.10 -3.52
C GLY A 99 0.50 -4.43 -3.59
N LEU A 100 -0.73 -4.45 -4.08
CA LEU A 100 -1.50 -5.70 -4.12
C LEU A 100 -1.22 -6.55 -5.34
N THR A 101 -0.43 -6.04 -6.28
CA THR A 101 -0.10 -6.81 -7.47
C THR A 101 1.37 -7.22 -7.41
N PRO A 102 1.75 -8.28 -8.10
CA PRO A 102 3.15 -8.72 -8.03
C PRO A 102 4.15 -7.66 -8.44
N ILE A 103 3.85 -6.90 -9.46
CA ILE A 103 4.78 -5.86 -9.88
C ILE A 103 4.82 -4.73 -8.89
N ALA A 104 3.66 -4.33 -8.40
CA ALA A 104 3.59 -3.23 -7.45
C ALA A 104 4.26 -3.58 -6.13
N GLN A 105 4.25 -4.85 -5.74
CA GLN A 105 4.88 -5.25 -4.49
C GLN A 105 6.36 -4.91 -4.46
N GLY A 106 7.00 -4.98 -5.60
CA GLY A 106 8.42 -4.65 -5.63
C GLY A 106 8.70 -3.17 -5.51
N LYS A 107 7.69 -2.34 -5.67
CA LYS A 107 7.87 -0.91 -5.62
C LYS A 107 7.38 -0.25 -4.35
N VAL A 108 6.51 -0.92 -3.61
CA VAL A 108 5.93 -0.34 -2.43
C VAL A 108 6.87 -0.53 -1.26
N ARG A 109 7.03 0.50 -0.46
CA ARG A 109 7.91 0.44 0.69
C ARG A 109 7.12 0.53 1.95
N PRO A 110 7.50 -0.22 2.97
CA PRO A 110 6.81 -0.14 4.25
C PRO A 110 6.88 1.26 4.83
N ALA A 111 5.90 1.61 5.61
CA ALA A 111 5.89 2.89 6.29
C ALA A 111 7.00 2.92 7.32
N ALA A 112 7.32 4.11 7.76
CA ALA A 112 8.40 4.28 8.71
C ALA A 112 8.08 3.63 10.03
N GLU A 113 9.12 3.12 10.73
CA GLU A 113 8.89 2.63 12.00
C GLU A 113 10.00 2.94 12.84
N ALA A 114 9.87 2.72 13.99
CA ALA A 114 10.78 3.07 14.92
C ALA A 114 11.95 2.35 14.72
N ASP A 115 12.81 2.89 14.38
CA ASP A 115 14.01 2.40 14.45
C ASP A 115 14.54 1.13 14.22
N ALA A 116 14.64 0.45 14.93
CA ALA A 116 15.40 -0.66 14.87
C ALA A 116 15.47 -1.35 13.62
N LYS A 117 14.52 -1.34 12.87
CA LYS A 117 14.60 -2.09 11.73
C LYS A 117 15.66 -1.73 10.82
N GLY A 118 16.19 -0.63 10.96
CA GLY A 118 17.23 -0.23 10.10
C GLY A 118 18.34 -1.21 10.06
N ASN A 119 18.51 -1.94 11.08
CA ASN A 119 19.54 -2.86 11.10
C ASN A 119 19.53 -3.86 10.04
N ARG A 120 18.44 -4.12 9.47
CA ARG A 120 18.40 -5.08 8.44
C ARG A 120 19.32 -4.78 7.33
N PHE A 121 19.44 -3.52 7.01
CA PHE A 121 20.33 -3.19 5.92
C PHE A 121 21.75 -3.35 6.30
N SER A 122 22.05 -3.20 7.53
CA SER A 122 23.40 -3.41 7.95
C SER A 122 23.80 -4.80 7.70
N LYS A 123 22.91 -5.74 7.92
CA LYS A 123 23.22 -7.09 7.69
C LYS A 123 23.56 -7.32 6.27
N TYR A 124 22.79 -6.82 5.37
CA TYR A 124 23.09 -7.00 3.98
C TYR A 124 24.34 -6.30 3.59
N GLY A 125 24.59 -5.19 4.17
CA GLY A 125 25.79 -4.46 3.84
C GLY A 125 27.01 -5.17 4.23
N LYS A 126 26.96 -6.06 5.19
CA LYS A 126 28.10 -6.74 5.60
C LYS A 126 28.34 -7.96 4.86
N ARG A 127 27.60 -8.29 3.86
CA ARG A 127 27.82 -9.43 3.16
C ARG A 127 29.17 -9.51 2.72
N PRO A 128 29.77 -10.55 2.81
CA PRO A 128 31.13 -10.68 2.41
C PRO A 128 31.19 -10.52 0.96
N ALA A 129 32.16 -10.04 0.51
CA ALA A 129 32.25 -9.78 -0.86
C ALA A 129 32.51 -10.96 -1.60
#